data_50435cfedd18692c598cb281cabf146f
#
_entry.id   50435cfedd18692c598cb281cabf146f
#
_cell.length_a   1.000
_cell.length_b   1.000
_cell.length_c   1.000
_cell.angle_alpha   90.00
_cell.angle_beta   90.00
_cell.angle_gamma   90.00
#
_symmetry.space_group_name_H-M   'P 1'
#
loop_
_entity.id
_entity.type
_entity.pdbx_description
1 polymer ?
#
loop_
_entity_poly.entity_id
_entity_poly.type
_entity_poly.pdbx_seq_one_letter_code
_entity_poly.pdbx_strand_id
1 'polypeptide(L)'
;DNTDTITNGYSFAYDQQDRLVSAYSSSGKYGQERYTEEFTYDKQGNIAMLYRYGGENGHLIDETSWNYNGNQVTRITDISGDQSAYNIKEYHDYNHSGDDFYYDSNGNMTADLDRDIVTIRYNAIDLPDTVQFKNGSTIIYHYLADGRKIKAQYTTSYSAIIVPRGETLASMGLTIRAMS
;
A
#
# COMPACT_ATOMS: atom_id res chain seq x y z
N ASP A 1 -6.46 -10.03 43.71
CA ASP A 1 -6.78 -9.68 42.33
C ASP A 1 -5.49 -9.50 41.56
N ASN A 2 -5.14 -10.54 40.80
CA ASN A 2 -3.96 -10.51 39.95
C ASN A 2 -4.37 -9.82 38.66
N THR A 3 -4.26 -8.50 38.57
CA THR A 3 -4.40 -7.78 37.31
C THR A 3 -3.13 -8.04 36.52
N ASP A 4 -3.12 -9.09 35.69
CA ASP A 4 -2.08 -9.33 34.71
C ASP A 4 -2.03 -8.12 33.77
N THR A 5 -1.08 -7.24 34.01
CA THR A 5 -0.82 -6.11 33.14
C THR A 5 -0.22 -6.66 31.84
N ILE A 6 -1.02 -6.68 30.77
CA ILE A 6 -0.52 -7.08 29.45
C ILE A 6 0.41 -5.97 28.98
N THR A 7 1.69 -6.24 28.95
CA THR A 7 2.69 -5.31 28.42
C THR A 7 2.97 -5.67 26.98
N ASN A 8 2.58 -4.79 26.05
CA ASN A 8 3.02 -4.88 24.67
C ASN A 8 4.31 -4.10 24.52
N GLY A 9 5.30 -4.68 23.89
CA GLY A 9 6.60 -4.07 23.66
C GLY A 9 7.14 -4.38 22.26
N TYR A 10 8.15 -3.63 21.86
CA TYR A 10 8.95 -3.89 20.67
C TYR A 10 10.42 -3.94 21.06
N SER A 11 11.16 -4.86 20.44
CA SER A 11 12.62 -4.86 20.41
C SER A 11 13.10 -4.69 18.98
N PHE A 12 14.15 -3.90 18.82
CA PHE A 12 14.68 -3.55 17.50
C PHE A 12 16.08 -4.09 17.35
N ALA A 13 16.40 -4.68 16.20
CA ALA A 13 17.74 -5.08 15.84
C ALA A 13 18.21 -4.30 14.61
N TYR A 14 19.51 -4.01 14.58
CA TYR A 14 20.14 -3.21 13.53
C TYR A 14 21.35 -3.96 12.98
N ASP A 15 21.67 -3.72 11.71
CA ASP A 15 22.88 -4.23 11.08
C ASP A 15 24.12 -3.35 11.41
N GLN A 16 25.25 -3.69 10.80
CA GLN A 16 26.52 -2.95 11.02
C GLN A 16 26.53 -1.53 10.42
N GLN A 17 25.53 -1.18 9.62
CA GLN A 17 25.31 0.15 9.02
C GLN A 17 24.19 0.91 9.73
N ASP A 18 23.78 0.48 10.93
CA ASP A 18 22.70 1.05 11.73
C ASP A 18 21.33 1.05 11.03
N ARG A 19 21.11 0.11 10.09
CA ARG A 19 19.81 -0.06 9.42
C ARG A 19 18.97 -1.06 10.20
N LEU A 20 17.67 -0.78 10.35
CA LEU A 20 16.72 -1.67 11.03
C LEU A 20 16.60 -3.01 10.26
N VAL A 21 16.94 -4.13 10.86
CA VAL A 21 16.77 -5.46 10.27
C VAL A 21 15.60 -6.23 10.87
N SER A 22 15.17 -5.90 12.09
CA SER A 22 13.91 -6.43 12.62
C SER A 22 13.30 -5.55 13.70
N ALA A 23 11.97 -5.58 13.76
CA ALA A 23 11.15 -5.01 14.81
C ALA A 23 10.28 -6.14 15.37
N TYR A 24 10.70 -6.76 16.47
CA TYR A 24 9.97 -7.84 17.13
C TYR A 24 8.92 -7.29 18.08
N SER A 25 7.67 -7.65 17.87
CA SER A 25 6.62 -7.36 18.84
C SER A 25 6.57 -8.45 19.91
N SER A 26 6.49 -8.06 21.17
CA SER A 26 6.24 -8.94 22.30
C SER A 26 4.88 -8.64 22.92
N SER A 27 4.05 -9.66 23.09
CA SER A 27 2.77 -9.57 23.80
C SER A 27 2.83 -10.50 25.02
N GLY A 28 2.70 -9.93 26.23
CA GLY A 28 2.83 -10.66 27.49
C GLY A 28 1.83 -11.80 27.70
N LYS A 29 0.72 -11.82 26.99
CA LYS A 29 -0.35 -12.82 27.16
C LYS A 29 -0.20 -14.06 26.26
N TYR A 30 0.46 -13.94 25.09
CA TYR A 30 0.44 -15.00 24.09
C TYR A 30 1.82 -15.43 23.58
N GLY A 31 2.90 -14.78 24.01
CA GLY A 31 4.29 -15.17 23.66
C GLY A 31 4.59 -15.20 22.16
N GLN A 32 3.74 -14.64 21.33
CA GLN A 32 3.82 -14.72 19.88
C GLN A 32 4.16 -13.36 19.28
N GLU A 33 5.00 -13.40 18.28
CA GLU A 33 5.52 -12.27 17.49
C GLU A 33 4.45 -11.71 16.54
N ARG A 34 3.36 -11.13 17.08
CA ARG A 34 2.14 -10.81 16.33
C ARG A 34 2.30 -9.75 15.26
N TYR A 35 3.22 -8.82 15.43
CA TYR A 35 3.41 -7.66 14.55
C TYR A 35 4.90 -7.43 14.33
N THR A 36 5.61 -8.52 14.02
CA THR A 36 7.03 -8.48 13.69
C THR A 36 7.22 -8.05 12.25
N GLU A 37 8.26 -7.27 12.02
CA GLU A 37 8.72 -6.90 10.69
C GLU A 37 10.20 -7.22 10.57
N GLU A 38 10.61 -7.78 9.42
CA GLU A 38 12.00 -8.12 9.12
C GLU A 38 12.40 -7.56 7.77
N PHE A 39 13.62 -7.01 7.69
CA PHE A 39 14.11 -6.33 6.50
C PHE A 39 15.46 -6.90 6.07
N THR A 40 15.66 -7.01 4.76
CA THR A 40 16.96 -7.16 4.15
C THR A 40 17.24 -6.00 3.20
N TYR A 41 18.52 -5.75 2.92
CA TYR A 41 18.93 -4.61 2.12
C TYR A 41 19.91 -5.03 1.04
N ASP A 42 19.86 -4.32 -0.07
CA ASP A 42 20.89 -4.41 -1.11
C ASP A 42 22.18 -3.66 -0.70
N LYS A 43 23.16 -3.68 -1.59
CA LYS A 43 24.45 -2.99 -1.36
C LYS A 43 24.35 -1.47 -1.35
N GLN A 44 23.32 -0.91 -1.97
CA GLN A 44 23.04 0.52 -2.02
C GLN A 44 22.26 1.00 -0.79
N GLY A 45 21.72 0.06 0.01
CA GLY A 45 20.91 0.36 1.18
C GLY A 45 19.41 0.40 0.90
N ASN A 46 18.97 0.02 -0.29
CA ASN A 46 17.55 -0.14 -0.60
C ASN A 46 17.01 -1.43 0.05
N ILE A 47 15.74 -1.45 0.43
CA ILE A 47 15.07 -2.67 0.94
C ILE A 47 15.05 -3.72 -0.18
N ALA A 48 15.62 -4.90 0.07
CA ALA A 48 15.56 -6.01 -0.88
C ALA A 48 14.37 -6.94 -0.61
N MET A 49 14.13 -7.25 0.67
CA MET A 49 12.99 -8.05 1.13
C MET A 49 12.39 -7.42 2.38
N LEU A 50 11.09 -7.54 2.50
CA LEU A 50 10.34 -7.22 3.71
C LEU A 50 9.42 -8.40 4.05
N TYR A 51 9.49 -8.85 5.29
CA TYR A 51 8.54 -9.80 5.88
C TYR A 51 7.74 -9.08 6.94
N ARG A 52 6.42 -9.19 6.87
CA ARG A 52 5.52 -8.59 7.84
C ARG A 52 4.56 -9.62 8.38
N TYR A 53 4.45 -9.68 9.69
CA TYR A 53 3.59 -10.62 10.40
C TYR A 53 2.44 -9.87 11.08
N GLY A 54 1.28 -10.50 11.14
CA GLY A 54 0.10 -9.88 11.73
C GLY A 54 -0.95 -10.87 12.20
N GLY A 55 -2.08 -10.33 12.67
CA GLY A 55 -3.20 -11.11 13.16
C GLY A 55 -3.00 -11.73 14.55
N GLU A 56 -3.98 -12.52 14.98
CA GLU A 56 -3.99 -13.09 16.33
C GLU A 56 -2.88 -14.11 16.60
N ASN A 57 -2.35 -14.74 15.55
CA ASN A 57 -1.39 -15.83 15.65
C ASN A 57 -0.02 -15.51 15.01
N GLY A 58 0.24 -14.25 14.65
CA GLY A 58 1.51 -13.85 14.01
C GLY A 58 1.71 -14.50 12.64
N HIS A 59 0.67 -14.53 11.80
CA HIS A 59 0.80 -15.05 10.44
C HIS A 59 1.65 -14.10 9.59
N LEU A 60 2.41 -14.69 8.66
CA LEU A 60 3.08 -13.93 7.60
C LEU A 60 2.00 -13.35 6.69
N ILE A 61 1.92 -12.01 6.64
CA ILE A 61 0.92 -11.27 5.84
C ILE A 61 1.52 -10.65 4.59
N ASP A 62 2.80 -10.32 4.60
CA ASP A 62 3.54 -9.89 3.41
C ASP A 62 4.92 -10.56 3.39
N GLU A 63 5.30 -11.05 2.23
CA GLU A 63 6.66 -11.46 1.87
C GLU A 63 7.02 -10.77 0.56
N THR A 64 7.50 -9.53 0.65
CA THR A 64 7.72 -8.71 -0.53
C THR A 64 9.18 -8.67 -0.96
N SER A 65 9.42 -8.79 -2.26
CA SER A 65 10.71 -8.55 -2.90
C SER A 65 10.65 -7.27 -3.73
N TRP A 66 11.72 -6.47 -3.70
CA TRP A 66 11.76 -5.13 -4.26
C TRP A 66 12.81 -5.02 -5.36
N ASN A 67 12.40 -4.55 -6.52
CA ASN A 67 13.26 -4.31 -7.66
C ASN A 67 13.48 -2.81 -7.86
N TYR A 68 14.68 -2.44 -8.30
CA TYR A 68 15.09 -1.04 -8.43
C TYR A 68 15.76 -0.76 -9.76
N ASN A 69 15.61 0.49 -10.23
CA ASN A 69 16.50 1.12 -11.20
C ASN A 69 17.24 2.26 -10.46
N GLY A 70 18.52 2.04 -10.13
CA GLY A 70 19.23 2.88 -9.17
C GLY A 70 18.59 2.79 -7.79
N ASN A 71 18.06 3.92 -7.27
CA ASN A 71 17.34 3.98 -6.00
C ASN A 71 15.82 4.17 -6.18
N GLN A 72 15.34 4.09 -7.41
CA GLN A 72 13.90 4.15 -7.69
C GLN A 72 13.33 2.73 -7.74
N VAL A 73 12.35 2.45 -6.89
CA VAL A 73 11.65 1.16 -6.93
C VAL A 73 10.88 1.04 -8.24
N THR A 74 11.04 -0.05 -8.97
CA THR A 74 10.31 -0.29 -10.21
C THR A 74 9.22 -1.34 -10.04
N ARG A 75 9.42 -2.27 -9.09
CA ARG A 75 8.47 -3.34 -8.82
C ARG A 75 8.56 -3.81 -7.39
N ILE A 76 7.42 -4.16 -6.81
CA ILE A 76 7.30 -4.90 -5.55
C ILE A 76 6.46 -6.15 -5.83
N THR A 77 7.01 -7.32 -5.53
CA THR A 77 6.30 -8.60 -5.68
C THR A 77 6.01 -9.15 -4.31
N ASP A 78 4.75 -9.44 -4.01
CA ASP A 78 4.34 -10.15 -2.81
C ASP A 78 4.07 -11.63 -3.13
N ILE A 79 4.72 -12.53 -2.39
CA ILE A 79 4.60 -13.97 -2.55
C ILE A 79 3.95 -14.66 -1.34
N SER A 80 3.48 -13.89 -0.35
CA SER A 80 2.86 -14.44 0.87
C SER A 80 1.51 -15.13 0.63
N GLY A 81 0.88 -14.90 -0.51
CA GLY A 81 -0.46 -15.37 -0.84
C GLY A 81 -1.56 -14.47 -0.25
N ASP A 82 -2.81 -14.74 -0.62
CA ASP A 82 -3.97 -13.97 -0.16
C ASP A 82 -4.26 -14.24 1.32
N GLN A 83 -4.04 -13.23 2.16
CA GLN A 83 -4.31 -13.23 3.60
C GLN A 83 -5.56 -12.41 3.97
N SER A 84 -6.43 -12.13 3.02
CA SER A 84 -7.65 -11.33 3.19
C SER A 84 -8.56 -11.82 4.34
N ALA A 85 -8.44 -13.09 4.75
CA ALA A 85 -9.16 -13.69 5.86
C ALA A 85 -8.86 -13.02 7.23
N TYR A 86 -7.75 -12.29 7.36
CA TYR A 86 -7.32 -11.73 8.64
C TYR A 86 -7.74 -10.28 8.87
N ASN A 87 -8.50 -9.67 7.95
CA ASN A 87 -8.89 -8.24 8.01
C ASN A 87 -7.72 -7.27 8.22
N ILE A 88 -6.53 -7.64 7.77
CA ILE A 88 -5.31 -6.85 7.88
C ILE A 88 -5.03 -6.25 6.51
N LYS A 89 -4.60 -5.00 6.47
CA LYS A 89 -4.12 -4.40 5.23
C LYS A 89 -2.79 -5.02 4.87
N GLU A 90 -2.80 -5.86 3.85
CA GLU A 90 -1.63 -6.43 3.20
C GLU A 90 -1.23 -5.60 1.98
N TYR A 91 -0.03 -5.81 1.48
CA TYR A 91 0.38 -5.28 0.19
C TYR A 91 -0.31 -6.07 -0.93
N HIS A 92 -0.87 -5.37 -1.89
CA HIS A 92 -1.49 -6.01 -3.06
C HIS A 92 -0.59 -5.86 -4.28
N ASP A 93 0.07 -6.95 -4.65
CA ASP A 93 0.70 -7.10 -5.95
C ASP A 93 -0.34 -7.60 -6.96
N TYR A 94 -0.78 -6.74 -7.87
CA TYR A 94 -1.73 -7.10 -8.92
C TYR A 94 -1.12 -7.94 -10.05
N ASN A 95 0.11 -8.44 -9.89
CA ASN A 95 0.81 -9.29 -10.85
C ASN A 95 0.86 -8.71 -12.27
N HIS A 96 1.12 -7.43 -12.39
CA HIS A 96 1.34 -6.80 -13.68
C HIS A 96 2.58 -7.39 -14.37
N SER A 97 2.54 -7.47 -15.68
CA SER A 97 3.76 -7.79 -16.45
C SER A 97 4.59 -6.51 -16.65
N GLY A 98 5.75 -6.44 -16.03
CA GLY A 98 6.65 -5.30 -16.13
C GLY A 98 6.78 -4.51 -14.83
N ASP A 99 7.14 -3.23 -14.95
CA ASP A 99 7.27 -2.33 -13.81
C ASP A 99 5.90 -1.85 -13.33
N ASP A 100 5.74 -1.69 -12.01
CA ASP A 100 4.53 -1.20 -11.36
C ASP A 100 4.62 0.29 -11.05
N PHE A 101 5.85 0.82 -10.92
CA PHE A 101 6.13 2.21 -10.58
C PHE A 101 6.91 2.91 -11.70
N TYR A 102 6.44 4.09 -12.07
CA TYR A 102 7.05 4.90 -13.12
C TYR A 102 7.39 6.28 -12.60
N TYR A 103 8.45 6.89 -13.17
CA TYR A 103 9.00 8.16 -12.72
C TYR A 103 9.28 9.08 -13.91
N ASP A 104 9.24 10.39 -13.66
CA ASP A 104 9.72 11.39 -14.62
C ASP A 104 11.25 11.61 -14.50
N SER A 105 11.77 12.51 -15.32
CA SER A 105 13.21 12.84 -15.31
C SER A 105 13.68 13.55 -14.04
N ASN A 106 12.76 14.11 -13.24
CA ASN A 106 13.04 14.76 -11.96
C ASN A 106 13.03 13.74 -10.80
N GLY A 107 12.60 12.50 -11.07
CA GLY A 107 12.44 11.45 -10.06
C GLY A 107 11.10 11.44 -9.37
N ASN A 108 10.13 12.21 -9.84
CA ASN A 108 8.77 12.19 -9.33
C ASN A 108 8.02 10.96 -9.85
N MET A 109 7.29 10.26 -9.00
CA MET A 109 6.49 9.10 -9.39
C MET A 109 5.33 9.53 -10.28
N THR A 110 5.22 8.96 -11.49
CA THR A 110 4.17 9.30 -12.47
C THR A 110 3.07 8.25 -12.55
N ALA A 111 3.31 7.03 -12.08
CA ALA A 111 2.30 5.98 -11.95
C ALA A 111 2.64 5.02 -10.80
N ASP A 112 1.59 4.40 -10.22
CA ASP A 112 1.65 3.35 -9.20
C ASP A 112 0.53 2.36 -9.52
N LEU A 113 0.86 1.33 -10.28
CA LEU A 113 -0.15 0.39 -10.81
C LEU A 113 -0.73 -0.50 -9.72
N ASP A 114 0.00 -0.75 -8.63
CA ASP A 114 -0.50 -1.52 -7.49
C ASP A 114 -1.59 -0.78 -6.70
N ARG A 115 -1.70 0.52 -6.89
CA ARG A 115 -2.80 1.34 -6.35
C ARG A 115 -3.79 1.77 -7.41
N ASP A 116 -3.76 1.14 -8.59
CA ASP A 116 -4.56 1.54 -9.76
C ASP A 116 -4.36 3.01 -10.16
N ILE A 117 -3.23 3.63 -9.81
CA ILE A 117 -2.87 4.99 -10.20
C ILE A 117 -2.15 4.94 -11.55
N VAL A 118 -2.84 5.38 -12.60
CA VAL A 118 -2.30 5.34 -13.97
C VAL A 118 -1.60 6.64 -14.37
N THR A 119 -1.82 7.74 -13.65
CA THR A 119 -1.15 9.01 -13.91
C THR A 119 -1.08 9.85 -12.65
N ILE A 120 0.11 10.39 -12.35
CA ILE A 120 0.33 11.48 -11.41
C ILE A 120 0.97 12.64 -12.19
N ARG A 121 0.36 13.82 -12.13
CA ARG A 121 0.90 15.05 -12.70
C ARG A 121 1.38 15.98 -11.60
N TYR A 122 2.40 16.75 -11.92
CA TYR A 122 3.02 17.70 -11.01
C TYR A 122 2.90 19.13 -11.54
N ASN A 123 2.79 20.08 -10.66
CA ASN A 123 2.79 21.51 -11.01
C ASN A 123 4.23 22.02 -11.19
N ALA A 124 4.38 23.32 -11.49
CA ALA A 124 5.68 23.94 -11.76
C ALA A 124 6.65 23.96 -10.57
N ILE A 125 6.21 23.63 -9.36
CA ILE A 125 7.03 23.53 -8.14
C ILE A 125 7.12 22.08 -7.63
N ASP A 126 6.98 21.09 -8.53
CA ASP A 126 7.08 19.66 -8.27
C ASP A 126 6.13 19.12 -7.17
N LEU A 127 4.96 19.75 -7.00
CA LEU A 127 3.92 19.21 -6.14
C LEU A 127 2.86 18.48 -6.97
N PRO A 128 2.39 17.28 -6.55
CA PRO A 128 1.38 16.53 -7.29
C PRO A 128 0.07 17.32 -7.34
N ASP A 129 -0.37 17.68 -8.54
CA ASP A 129 -1.62 18.44 -8.75
C ASP A 129 -2.79 17.58 -9.19
N THR A 130 -2.53 16.49 -9.90
CA THR A 130 -3.57 15.60 -10.41
C THR A 130 -3.15 14.15 -10.24
N VAL A 131 -4.03 13.34 -9.66
CA VAL A 131 -3.91 11.88 -9.62
C VAL A 131 -5.09 11.28 -10.37
N GLN A 132 -4.82 10.39 -11.34
CA GLN A 132 -5.84 9.67 -12.09
C GLN A 132 -5.75 8.18 -11.83
N PHE A 133 -6.89 7.58 -11.53
CA PHE A 133 -7.04 6.15 -11.33
C PHE A 133 -7.50 5.42 -12.59
N LYS A 134 -7.19 4.14 -12.69
CA LYS A 134 -7.56 3.25 -13.79
C LYS A 134 -9.07 3.23 -14.09
N ASN A 135 -9.91 3.37 -13.08
CA ASN A 135 -11.36 3.44 -13.21
C ASN A 135 -11.88 4.81 -13.73
N GLY A 136 -10.99 5.77 -14.02
CA GLY A 136 -11.32 7.12 -14.44
C GLY A 136 -11.60 8.12 -13.32
N SER A 137 -11.56 7.68 -12.04
CA SER A 137 -11.63 8.61 -10.90
C SER A 137 -10.40 9.50 -10.85
N THR A 138 -10.55 10.72 -10.31
CA THR A 138 -9.44 11.67 -10.20
C THR A 138 -9.41 12.36 -8.85
N ILE A 139 -8.20 12.77 -8.44
CA ILE A 139 -7.99 13.71 -7.34
C ILE A 139 -7.24 14.92 -7.89
N ILE A 140 -7.74 16.12 -7.63
CA ILE A 140 -7.08 17.38 -8.00
C ILE A 140 -6.74 18.13 -6.71
N TYR A 141 -5.46 18.48 -6.57
CA TYR A 141 -4.96 19.26 -5.45
C TYR A 141 -4.74 20.72 -5.85
N HIS A 142 -5.10 21.62 -4.98
CA HIS A 142 -4.88 23.05 -5.14
C HIS A 142 -3.92 23.56 -4.08
N TYR A 143 -2.97 24.38 -4.50
CA TYR A 143 -1.92 24.91 -3.65
C TYR A 143 -1.88 26.43 -3.69
N LEU A 144 -1.44 27.05 -2.62
CA LEU A 144 -0.99 28.44 -2.62
C LEU A 144 0.40 28.53 -3.26
N ALA A 145 0.82 29.74 -3.56
CA ALA A 145 2.14 30.01 -4.14
C ALA A 145 3.32 29.58 -3.23
N ASP A 146 3.07 29.46 -1.92
CA ASP A 146 4.03 28.98 -0.94
C ASP A 146 4.10 27.43 -0.86
N GLY A 147 3.34 26.70 -1.70
CA GLY A 147 3.29 25.24 -1.74
C GLY A 147 2.32 24.60 -0.74
N ARG A 148 1.59 25.41 0.05
CA ARG A 148 0.64 24.88 1.03
C ARG A 148 -0.64 24.40 0.34
N LYS A 149 -0.99 23.11 0.54
CA LYS A 149 -2.23 22.51 0.02
C LYS A 149 -3.45 23.10 0.70
N ILE A 150 -4.38 23.66 -0.07
CA ILE A 150 -5.60 24.30 0.43
C ILE A 150 -6.89 23.55 0.08
N LYS A 151 -6.85 22.68 -0.94
CA LYS A 151 -8.03 21.93 -1.38
C LYS A 151 -7.61 20.61 -1.99
N ALA A 152 -8.40 19.57 -1.76
CA ALA A 152 -8.41 18.32 -2.54
C ALA A 152 -9.84 18.14 -3.09
N GLN A 153 -9.96 17.95 -4.40
CA GLN A 153 -11.21 17.70 -5.08
C GLN A 153 -11.21 16.28 -5.63
N TYR A 154 -12.19 15.48 -5.22
CA TYR A 154 -12.35 14.09 -5.64
C TYR A 154 -13.47 14.02 -6.68
N THR A 155 -13.22 13.32 -7.79
CA THR A 155 -14.22 12.99 -8.80
C THR A 155 -14.21 11.48 -8.95
N THR A 156 -15.36 10.85 -8.69
CA THR A 156 -15.53 9.41 -8.86
C THR A 156 -16.19 9.13 -10.22
N SER A 157 -15.64 8.15 -10.94
CA SER A 157 -16.24 7.66 -12.18
C SER A 157 -17.24 6.57 -11.85
N TYR A 158 -18.50 6.76 -12.25
CA TYR A 158 -19.53 5.73 -12.12
C TYR A 158 -19.85 5.16 -13.51
N SER A 159 -19.80 3.84 -13.64
CA SER A 159 -20.46 3.18 -14.78
C SER A 159 -21.96 3.12 -14.48
N ALA A 160 -22.76 3.85 -15.21
CA ALA A 160 -24.21 3.75 -15.11
C ALA A 160 -24.65 2.37 -15.62
N ILE A 161 -25.20 1.53 -14.76
CA ILE A 161 -25.85 0.28 -15.16
C ILE A 161 -27.27 0.66 -15.61
N ILE A 162 -27.55 0.58 -16.90
CA ILE A 162 -28.89 0.75 -17.43
C ILE A 162 -29.63 -0.57 -17.23
N VAL A 163 -30.55 -0.59 -16.29
CA VAL A 163 -31.46 -1.73 -16.08
C VAL A 163 -32.64 -1.59 -17.04
N PRO A 164 -32.87 -2.56 -17.95
CA PRO A 164 -34.01 -2.53 -18.83
C PRO A 164 -35.34 -2.46 -18.06
N ARG A 165 -36.33 -1.82 -18.63
CA ARG A 165 -37.65 -1.67 -18.00
C ARG A 165 -38.27 -3.06 -17.75
N GLY A 166 -38.51 -3.38 -16.50
CA GLY A 166 -39.09 -4.67 -16.08
C GLY A 166 -38.06 -5.67 -15.53
N GLU A 167 -36.77 -5.32 -15.51
CA GLU A 167 -35.73 -6.12 -14.89
C GLU A 167 -35.17 -5.45 -13.62
N THR A 168 -34.52 -6.23 -12.78
CA THR A 168 -33.81 -5.76 -11.57
C THR A 168 -32.35 -6.16 -11.66
N LEU A 169 -31.49 -5.48 -10.90
CA LEU A 169 -30.08 -5.86 -10.82
C LEU A 169 -29.89 -7.32 -10.37
N ALA A 170 -30.75 -7.79 -9.49
CA ALA A 170 -30.74 -9.17 -9.02
C ALA A 170 -31.11 -10.18 -10.12
N SER A 171 -32.07 -9.85 -11.01
CA SER A 171 -32.43 -10.70 -12.16
C SER A 171 -31.31 -10.81 -13.20
N MET A 172 -30.43 -9.80 -13.25
CA MET A 172 -29.24 -9.77 -14.10
C MET A 172 -28.01 -10.40 -13.43
N GLY A 173 -28.13 -10.91 -12.20
CA GLY A 173 -27.02 -11.46 -11.43
C GLY A 173 -26.02 -10.41 -10.92
N LEU A 174 -26.41 -9.13 -10.91
CA LEU A 174 -25.55 -8.01 -10.52
C LEU A 174 -25.86 -7.54 -9.09
N THR A 175 -24.84 -7.34 -8.30
CA THR A 175 -24.94 -6.79 -6.95
C THR A 175 -24.11 -5.51 -6.86
N ILE A 176 -24.74 -4.39 -6.46
CA ILE A 176 -24.02 -3.16 -6.13
C ILE A 176 -23.55 -3.29 -4.68
N ARG A 177 -22.22 -3.33 -4.48
CA ARG A 177 -21.64 -3.12 -3.16
C ARG A 177 -21.27 -1.65 -3.02
N ALA A 178 -21.86 -0.96 -2.07
CA ALA A 178 -21.40 0.35 -1.66
C ALA A 178 -20.03 0.15 -0.96
N MET A 179 -18.98 0.75 -1.50
CA MET A 179 -17.72 0.88 -0.78
C MET A 179 -17.89 2.03 0.21
N SER A 180 -17.88 1.69 1.49
CA SER A 180 -17.82 2.64 2.62
C SER A 180 -16.36 3.01 2.91
#